data_a6cc35a59b17da371f580623781eb981
#
_entry.id   a6cc35a59b17da371f580623781eb981
#
_cell.length_a   1.000
_cell.length_b   1.000
_cell.length_c   1.000
_cell.angle_alpha   90.00
_cell.angle_beta   90.00
_cell.angle_gamma   90.00
#
_symmetry.space_group_name_H-M   'P 1'
#
loop_
_entity.id
_entity.type
_entity.pdbx_description
1 polymer ?
#
loop_
_entity_poly.entity_id
_entity_poly.type
_entity_poly.pdbx_seq_one_letter_code
_entity_poly.pdbx_strand_id
1 'polypeptide(L)'
;EFRRVLFRSAGTGISNYINTIPVEEQPEYPGNLELERRIRSAIRWNAIMTVLRASKKDLELGGHMASFQSSATIYDVCFNHFFRARNEQDGGDLVYFQGHISPGVYARAFLEGRLTQEQLDNFRQEVHGNGLSSYPHPKLMPEFWQFPTVSMGLGPIGAIYQAKFLKYLEHRGLKDTSKQTVYAFLGDGEMDEPESKGAITIATREKLDNLVFVINCNLQRLDGPVTGNGKIINELEGIFEGAGWNVIKVMWGSRWDELLRKDTSGKLIQLMNETVDGDYQTFKSKDGAYVREHFFGKYPETAALVADWTDEQIWALNRGGHDPKKIYAAFKKAQETKGKATVILAHTIKGYGMGDAAEGKNIAHQVKKMNMDGVRHIRDRFNVPVSDADIEKLPYITFPEGSEEHTYLHAQRQKLHGYLPS
;
A
#
# COMPACT_ATOMS: atom_id res chain seq x y z
N GLU A 1 6.64 -19.73 -25.39
CA GLU A 1 7.65 -18.76 -25.89
C GLU A 1 7.07 -17.77 -26.92
N PHE A 2 6.23 -18.25 -27.85
CA PHE A 2 5.60 -17.40 -28.88
C PHE A 2 4.66 -16.31 -28.32
N ARG A 3 4.00 -16.55 -27.17
CA ARG A 3 3.13 -15.56 -26.52
C ARG A 3 3.89 -14.41 -25.84
N ARG A 4 5.13 -14.65 -25.39
CA ARG A 4 5.97 -13.61 -24.76
C ARG A 4 6.47 -12.55 -25.74
N VAL A 5 6.61 -12.90 -27.02
CA VAL A 5 7.20 -12.01 -28.06
C VAL A 5 6.15 -11.03 -28.63
N LEU A 6 4.87 -11.41 -28.67
CA LEU A 6 3.81 -10.61 -29.30
C LEU A 6 3.34 -9.38 -28.48
N PHE A 7 3.70 -9.27 -27.21
CA PHE A 7 3.20 -8.20 -26.33
C PHE A 7 4.26 -7.22 -25.84
N ARG A 8 5.48 -7.29 -26.33
CA ARG A 8 6.44 -6.18 -26.19
C ARG A 8 6.17 -5.19 -27.30
N SER A 9 5.55 -4.03 -26.97
CA SER A 9 5.47 -2.92 -27.88
C SER A 9 6.91 -2.52 -28.26
N ALA A 10 7.27 -2.75 -29.52
CA ALA A 10 8.57 -2.31 -30.02
C ALA A 10 8.59 -0.77 -29.96
N GLY A 11 9.34 -0.18 -29.03
CA GLY A 11 9.81 1.17 -29.19
C GLY A 11 9.46 2.23 -28.14
N THR A 12 8.69 1.97 -27.07
CA THR A 12 8.34 3.04 -26.09
C THR A 12 8.88 2.84 -24.66
N GLY A 13 9.47 1.70 -24.34
CA GLY A 13 9.92 1.40 -22.97
C GLY A 13 8.79 1.17 -21.95
N ILE A 14 7.52 1.27 -22.36
CA ILE A 14 6.34 1.08 -21.52
C ILE A 14 5.72 -0.28 -21.81
N SER A 15 5.56 -1.11 -20.78
CA SER A 15 4.97 -2.43 -20.90
C SER A 15 3.43 -2.38 -20.79
N ASN A 16 2.75 -3.52 -21.08
CA ASN A 16 1.30 -3.61 -20.93
C ASN A 16 0.84 -3.30 -19.50
N TYR A 17 -0.39 -2.79 -19.35
CA TYR A 17 -1.00 -2.39 -18.07
C TYR A 17 -1.49 -3.61 -17.28
N ILE A 18 -0.55 -4.55 -17.02
CA ILE A 18 -0.76 -5.81 -16.30
C ILE A 18 0.34 -6.04 -15.25
N ASN A 19 0.18 -7.05 -14.43
CA ASN A 19 1.18 -7.45 -13.45
C ASN A 19 2.52 -7.83 -14.13
N THR A 20 3.63 -7.37 -13.59
CA THR A 20 4.97 -7.75 -14.07
C THR A 20 5.26 -9.23 -13.82
N ILE A 21 4.81 -9.77 -12.69
CA ILE A 21 5.03 -11.17 -12.32
C ILE A 21 3.82 -11.99 -12.77
N PRO A 22 3.98 -12.89 -13.74
CA PRO A 22 2.91 -13.78 -14.17
C PRO A 22 2.53 -14.77 -13.05
N VAL A 23 1.31 -15.29 -13.12
CA VAL A 23 0.75 -16.18 -12.06
C VAL A 23 1.64 -17.39 -11.80
N GLU A 24 2.21 -17.94 -12.86
CA GLU A 24 3.05 -19.15 -12.82
C GLU A 24 4.42 -18.92 -12.13
N GLU A 25 4.83 -17.67 -12.03
CA GLU A 25 6.09 -17.27 -11.37
C GLU A 25 5.87 -16.76 -9.93
N GLN A 26 4.61 -16.71 -9.45
CA GLN A 26 4.31 -16.25 -8.11
C GLN A 26 4.63 -17.33 -7.08
N PRO A 27 5.36 -17.00 -6.02
CA PRO A 27 5.61 -17.93 -4.93
C PRO A 27 4.31 -18.23 -4.16
N GLU A 28 4.27 -19.38 -3.50
CA GLU A 28 3.20 -19.70 -2.57
C GLU A 28 3.18 -18.66 -1.42
N TYR A 29 1.97 -18.26 -1.03
CA TYR A 29 1.81 -17.31 0.07
C TYR A 29 2.06 -18.03 1.41
N PRO A 30 3.01 -17.56 2.24
CA PRO A 30 3.44 -18.30 3.43
C PRO A 30 2.54 -18.09 4.65
N GLY A 31 1.61 -17.12 4.59
CA GLY A 31 0.78 -16.71 5.72
C GLY A 31 -0.60 -17.35 5.73
N ASN A 32 -1.30 -17.20 6.86
CA ASN A 32 -2.70 -17.52 6.96
C ASN A 32 -3.56 -16.35 6.50
N LEU A 33 -4.04 -16.41 5.26
CA LEU A 33 -4.79 -15.32 4.62
C LEU A 33 -6.04 -14.91 5.41
N GLU A 34 -6.72 -15.85 6.09
CA GLU A 34 -7.93 -15.53 6.84
C GLU A 34 -7.61 -14.83 8.17
N LEU A 35 -6.62 -15.30 8.91
CA LEU A 35 -6.15 -14.61 10.12
C LEU A 35 -5.63 -13.20 9.80
N GLU A 36 -4.82 -13.09 8.75
CA GLU A 36 -4.30 -11.78 8.31
C GLU A 36 -5.42 -10.86 7.85
N ARG A 37 -6.45 -11.38 7.18
CA ARG A 37 -7.64 -10.60 6.81
C ARG A 37 -8.33 -10.03 8.06
N ARG A 38 -8.56 -10.87 9.09
CA ARG A 38 -9.20 -10.44 10.35
C ARG A 38 -8.36 -9.39 11.09
N ILE A 39 -7.05 -9.61 11.20
CA ILE A 39 -6.11 -8.67 11.83
C ILE A 39 -6.09 -7.35 11.05
N ARG A 40 -5.97 -7.39 9.73
CA ARG A 40 -5.98 -6.21 8.87
C ARG A 40 -7.29 -5.43 8.96
N SER A 41 -8.42 -6.12 9.10
CA SER A 41 -9.73 -5.48 9.33
C SER A 41 -9.75 -4.70 10.63
N ALA A 42 -9.20 -5.25 11.72
CA ALA A 42 -9.07 -4.55 13.00
C ALA A 42 -8.11 -3.35 12.90
N ILE A 43 -6.99 -3.48 12.18
CA ILE A 43 -6.04 -2.36 11.95
C ILE A 43 -6.73 -1.24 11.16
N ARG A 44 -7.45 -1.57 10.08
CA ARG A 44 -8.22 -0.59 9.30
C ARG A 44 -9.24 0.16 10.15
N TRP A 45 -9.99 -0.58 10.94
CA TRP A 45 -10.97 -0.03 11.87
C TRP A 45 -10.31 0.89 12.90
N ASN A 46 -9.30 0.42 13.62
CA ASN A 46 -8.62 1.20 14.66
C ASN A 46 -7.97 2.48 14.10
N ALA A 47 -7.41 2.42 12.89
CA ALA A 47 -6.86 3.61 12.23
C ALA A 47 -7.93 4.67 11.96
N ILE A 48 -9.13 4.27 11.52
CA ILE A 48 -10.25 5.18 11.31
C ILE A 48 -10.75 5.71 12.66
N MET A 49 -10.91 4.83 13.66
CA MET A 49 -11.35 5.23 15.00
C MET A 49 -10.41 6.24 15.63
N THR A 50 -9.09 6.08 15.48
CA THR A 50 -8.09 7.04 15.96
C THR A 50 -8.36 8.45 15.42
N VAL A 51 -8.60 8.57 14.11
CA VAL A 51 -8.88 9.86 13.47
C VAL A 51 -10.25 10.41 13.86
N LEU A 52 -11.29 9.59 13.88
CA LEU A 52 -12.65 10.02 14.22
C LEU A 52 -12.77 10.45 15.68
N ARG A 53 -12.12 9.74 16.61
CA ARG A 53 -12.13 10.08 18.03
C ARG A 53 -11.35 11.37 18.30
N ALA A 54 -10.22 11.60 17.64
CA ALA A 54 -9.51 12.87 17.66
C ALA A 54 -10.39 14.02 17.14
N SER A 55 -11.04 13.82 16.00
CA SER A 55 -11.94 14.82 15.39
C SER A 55 -13.20 15.12 16.22
N LYS A 56 -13.64 14.19 17.08
CA LYS A 56 -14.72 14.47 18.05
C LYS A 56 -14.27 15.42 19.17
N LYS A 57 -13.01 15.39 19.57
CA LYS A 57 -12.46 16.30 20.58
C LYS A 57 -12.25 17.70 20.01
N ASP A 58 -11.63 17.77 18.83
CA ASP A 58 -11.38 19.01 18.10
C ASP A 58 -11.36 18.73 16.60
N LEU A 59 -12.20 19.44 15.84
CA LEU A 59 -12.34 19.28 14.40
C LEU A 59 -11.07 19.63 13.63
N GLU A 60 -10.20 20.48 14.17
CA GLU A 60 -8.93 20.85 13.56
C GLU A 60 -7.88 19.74 13.66
N LEU A 61 -7.99 18.83 14.62
CA LEU A 61 -7.04 17.72 14.75
C LEU A 61 -7.04 16.82 13.52
N GLY A 62 -8.20 16.36 13.08
CA GLY A 62 -8.38 15.59 11.84
C GLY A 62 -7.41 14.42 11.70
N GLY A 63 -7.08 14.09 10.45
CA GLY A 63 -6.14 13.03 10.08
C GLY A 63 -6.43 12.48 8.68
N HIS A 64 -5.51 11.68 8.15
CA HIS A 64 -5.67 11.06 6.83
C HIS A 64 -6.14 9.61 6.99
N MET A 65 -7.43 9.36 6.74
CA MET A 65 -7.99 8.00 6.77
C MET A 65 -7.77 7.27 5.44
N ALA A 66 -8.09 7.93 4.33
CA ALA A 66 -8.15 7.31 3.01
C ALA A 66 -6.79 6.80 2.49
N SER A 67 -5.69 7.46 2.85
CA SER A 67 -4.35 7.07 2.42
C SER A 67 -3.94 5.73 3.01
N PHE A 68 -4.18 5.52 4.31
CA PHE A 68 -3.93 4.23 4.93
C PHE A 68 -4.86 3.13 4.38
N GLN A 69 -6.15 3.43 4.18
CA GLN A 69 -7.09 2.45 3.63
C GLN A 69 -6.63 1.92 2.26
N SER A 70 -6.03 2.77 1.42
CA SER A 70 -5.49 2.32 0.14
C SER A 70 -4.26 1.40 0.28
N SER A 71 -3.40 1.63 1.27
CA SER A 71 -2.12 0.92 1.42
C SER A 71 -2.10 -0.17 2.50
N ALA A 72 -3.20 -0.35 3.26
CA ALA A 72 -3.23 -1.23 4.41
C ALA A 72 -2.81 -2.67 4.11
N THR A 73 -3.19 -3.23 2.95
CA THR A 73 -2.77 -4.58 2.54
C THR A 73 -1.27 -4.66 2.30
N ILE A 74 -0.68 -3.62 1.69
CA ILE A 74 0.75 -3.55 1.41
C ILE A 74 1.53 -3.58 2.73
N TYR A 75 1.19 -2.69 3.67
CA TYR A 75 1.85 -2.65 4.97
C TYR A 75 1.66 -3.93 5.79
N ASP A 76 0.44 -4.50 5.77
CA ASP A 76 0.15 -5.73 6.51
C ASP A 76 1.03 -6.90 6.04
N VAL A 77 1.15 -7.12 4.73
CA VAL A 77 2.03 -8.13 4.16
C VAL A 77 3.49 -7.86 4.55
N CYS A 78 3.92 -6.60 4.53
CA CYS A 78 5.29 -6.24 4.91
C CYS A 78 5.58 -6.50 6.39
N PHE A 79 4.67 -6.13 7.27
CA PHE A 79 4.80 -6.39 8.70
C PHE A 79 4.79 -7.88 9.04
N ASN A 80 4.04 -8.68 8.30
CA ASN A 80 3.92 -10.11 8.56
C ASN A 80 5.06 -10.93 7.96
N HIS A 81 5.71 -10.47 6.86
CA HIS A 81 6.60 -11.32 6.08
C HIS A 81 7.93 -10.70 5.66
N PHE A 82 8.13 -9.39 5.81
CA PHE A 82 9.31 -8.73 5.26
C PHE A 82 10.09 -7.85 6.24
N PHE A 83 9.43 -6.97 6.99
CA PHE A 83 10.11 -6.01 7.85
C PHE A 83 10.80 -6.68 9.03
N ARG A 84 12.11 -6.82 8.98
CA ARG A 84 12.92 -7.42 10.05
C ARG A 84 13.33 -6.35 11.05
N ALA A 85 13.04 -6.59 12.30
CA ALA A 85 13.52 -5.75 13.38
C ALA A 85 15.01 -5.98 13.64
N ARG A 86 15.64 -5.07 14.34
CA ARG A 86 17.02 -5.17 14.78
C ARG A 86 17.17 -6.28 15.82
N ASN A 87 18.25 -7.06 15.72
CA ASN A 87 18.69 -7.99 16.75
C ASN A 87 20.20 -7.83 17.00
N GLU A 88 20.78 -8.67 17.83
CA GLU A 88 22.22 -8.61 18.19
C GLU A 88 23.15 -8.83 16.99
N GLN A 89 22.70 -9.56 15.99
CA GLN A 89 23.51 -9.98 14.82
C GLN A 89 23.21 -9.15 13.55
N ASP A 90 22.02 -8.54 13.49
CA ASP A 90 21.55 -7.85 12.27
C ASP A 90 20.94 -6.51 12.66
N GLY A 91 21.33 -5.46 11.98
CA GLY A 91 20.83 -4.11 12.20
C GLY A 91 19.33 -3.94 11.86
N GLY A 92 18.68 -4.96 11.31
CA GLY A 92 17.29 -4.92 10.87
C GLY A 92 17.07 -4.04 9.63
N ASP A 93 15.84 -4.04 9.13
CA ASP A 93 15.47 -3.22 7.99
C ASP A 93 15.14 -1.79 8.40
N LEU A 94 15.36 -0.85 7.49
CA LEU A 94 15.07 0.55 7.69
C LEU A 94 13.86 0.94 6.85
N VAL A 95 12.83 1.51 7.49
CA VAL A 95 11.56 1.79 6.81
C VAL A 95 11.22 3.27 6.90
N TYR A 96 11.18 3.91 5.73
CA TYR A 96 10.64 5.25 5.55
C TYR A 96 9.13 5.11 5.29
N PHE A 97 8.35 5.17 6.36
CA PHE A 97 6.89 5.11 6.27
C PHE A 97 6.32 6.37 5.64
N GLN A 98 5.38 6.24 4.72
CA GLN A 98 4.69 7.42 4.19
C GLN A 98 4.01 8.20 5.32
N GLY A 99 4.23 9.49 5.40
CA GLY A 99 3.76 10.31 6.52
C GLY A 99 2.25 10.20 6.78
N HIS A 100 1.46 10.19 5.71
CA HIS A 100 0.00 10.19 5.76
C HIS A 100 -0.63 8.90 6.30
N ILE A 101 0.15 7.81 6.48
CA ILE A 101 -0.38 6.52 6.95
C ILE A 101 -0.13 6.27 8.44
N SER A 102 0.42 7.23 9.17
CA SER A 102 0.75 7.09 10.58
C SER A 102 -0.38 6.49 11.45
N PRO A 103 -1.69 6.83 11.26
CA PRO A 103 -2.76 6.20 12.02
C PRO A 103 -2.81 4.67 11.89
N GLY A 104 -2.45 4.14 10.72
CA GLY A 104 -2.41 2.69 10.49
C GLY A 104 -1.24 2.01 11.21
N VAL A 105 -0.09 2.65 11.26
CA VAL A 105 1.07 2.15 12.02
C VAL A 105 0.79 2.17 13.51
N TYR A 106 0.16 3.24 14.01
CA TYR A 106 -0.28 3.33 15.40
C TYR A 106 -1.32 2.26 15.74
N ALA A 107 -2.31 2.04 14.86
CA ALA A 107 -3.31 1.01 15.04
C ALA A 107 -2.70 -0.40 15.10
N ARG A 108 -1.68 -0.67 14.28
CA ARG A 108 -0.92 -1.92 14.34
C ARG A 108 -0.16 -2.05 15.65
N ALA A 109 0.58 -1.04 16.05
CA ALA A 109 1.36 -1.02 17.30
C ALA A 109 0.46 -1.14 18.54
N PHE A 110 -0.75 -0.62 18.49
CA PHE A 110 -1.76 -0.81 19.53
C PHE A 110 -2.17 -2.28 19.65
N LEU A 111 -2.46 -2.97 18.55
CA LEU A 111 -2.75 -4.41 18.58
C LEU A 111 -1.56 -5.27 19.01
N GLU A 112 -0.35 -4.78 18.80
CA GLU A 112 0.90 -5.38 19.26
C GLU A 112 1.19 -5.10 20.77
N GLY A 113 0.31 -4.36 21.46
CA GLY A 113 0.48 -4.00 22.88
C GLY A 113 1.56 -2.94 23.15
N ARG A 114 2.06 -2.26 22.11
CA ARG A 114 3.13 -1.26 22.19
C ARG A 114 2.63 0.16 22.44
N LEU A 115 1.37 0.41 22.14
CA LEU A 115 0.68 1.67 22.39
C LEU A 115 -0.58 1.41 23.19
N THR A 116 -0.97 2.38 24.01
CA THR A 116 -2.19 2.34 24.81
C THR A 116 -3.36 3.02 24.10
N GLN A 117 -4.58 2.74 24.53
CA GLN A 117 -5.77 3.46 24.05
C GLN A 117 -5.67 4.96 24.34
N GLU A 118 -5.15 5.35 25.50
CA GLU A 118 -4.96 6.76 25.86
C GLU A 118 -4.06 7.47 24.85
N GLN A 119 -2.97 6.83 24.43
CA GLN A 119 -2.08 7.39 23.42
C GLN A 119 -2.78 7.55 22.06
N LEU A 120 -3.59 6.57 21.62
CA LEU A 120 -4.40 6.69 20.40
C LEU A 120 -5.43 7.82 20.53
N ASP A 121 -6.08 7.95 21.68
CA ASP A 121 -7.06 9.01 21.95
C ASP A 121 -6.43 10.42 21.96
N ASN A 122 -5.11 10.49 22.16
CA ASN A 122 -4.31 11.71 22.11
C ASN A 122 -3.52 11.85 20.79
N PHE A 123 -4.02 11.27 19.71
CA PHE A 123 -3.46 11.44 18.38
C PHE A 123 -3.40 12.92 17.99
N ARG A 124 -2.25 13.37 17.47
CA ARG A 124 -1.94 14.77 17.13
C ARG A 124 -1.94 15.75 18.31
N GLN A 125 -1.73 15.25 19.50
CA GLN A 125 -1.66 16.05 20.73
C GLN A 125 -0.34 15.81 21.50
N GLU A 126 0.73 15.57 20.78
CA GLU A 126 2.07 15.26 21.33
C GLU A 126 2.62 16.39 22.20
N VAL A 127 2.22 17.64 21.97
CA VAL A 127 2.64 18.80 22.78
C VAL A 127 2.19 18.72 24.23
N HIS A 128 1.21 17.88 24.56
CA HIS A 128 0.72 17.66 25.91
C HIS A 128 1.40 16.48 26.65
N GLY A 129 2.40 15.85 26.04
CA GLY A 129 3.29 14.86 26.64
C GLY A 129 2.91 13.38 26.44
N ASN A 130 1.63 13.03 26.32
CA ASN A 130 1.15 11.64 26.15
C ASN A 130 0.45 11.40 24.81
N GLY A 131 0.78 12.19 23.81
CA GLY A 131 0.15 12.13 22.50
C GLY A 131 1.00 11.43 21.45
N LEU A 132 0.35 10.98 20.39
CA LEU A 132 1.02 10.46 19.21
C LEU A 132 1.25 11.60 18.20
N SER A 133 2.45 11.63 17.61
CA SER A 133 2.79 12.63 16.61
C SER A 133 1.90 12.52 15.38
N SER A 134 1.62 13.66 14.76
CA SER A 134 0.80 13.73 13.53
C SER A 134 1.37 12.87 12.41
N TYR A 135 2.71 12.84 12.33
CA TYR A 135 3.49 12.17 11.29
C TYR A 135 4.74 11.53 11.89
N PRO A 136 5.40 10.60 11.18
CA PRO A 136 6.67 10.06 11.62
C PRO A 136 7.70 11.14 11.91
N HIS A 137 8.14 11.22 13.17
CA HIS A 137 9.14 12.21 13.59
C HIS A 137 9.95 11.72 14.81
N PRO A 138 11.24 11.38 14.63
CA PRO A 138 12.08 10.82 15.69
C PRO A 138 12.25 11.73 16.91
N LYS A 139 12.21 13.06 16.74
CA LYS A 139 12.32 14.00 17.89
C LYS A 139 11.08 14.00 18.78
N LEU A 140 9.90 13.69 18.19
CA LEU A 140 8.64 13.67 18.92
C LEU A 140 8.36 12.30 19.55
N MET A 141 8.81 11.22 18.89
CA MET A 141 8.67 9.84 19.37
C MET A 141 9.99 9.08 19.12
N PRO A 142 11.06 9.33 19.89
CA PRO A 142 12.40 8.79 19.62
C PRO A 142 12.49 7.27 19.75
N GLU A 143 11.67 6.66 20.63
CA GLU A 143 11.61 5.21 20.80
C GLU A 143 10.68 4.50 19.83
N PHE A 144 10.10 5.26 18.87
CA PHE A 144 9.14 4.71 17.92
C PHE A 144 9.56 4.96 16.47
N TRP A 145 9.72 6.23 16.05
CA TRP A 145 10.03 6.56 14.68
C TRP A 145 11.52 6.63 14.37
N GLN A 146 11.94 6.02 13.28
CA GLN A 146 13.34 6.06 12.83
C GLN A 146 13.64 7.27 11.95
N PHE A 147 12.70 7.70 11.11
CA PHE A 147 12.89 8.75 10.10
C PHE A 147 11.74 9.75 10.06
N PRO A 148 12.01 11.04 9.82
CA PRO A 148 10.97 12.01 9.52
C PRO A 148 10.58 11.92 8.04
N THR A 149 9.29 11.72 7.75
CA THR A 149 8.82 11.45 6.39
C THR A 149 7.64 12.32 5.95
N VAL A 150 7.27 13.32 6.73
CA VAL A 150 6.12 14.16 6.40
C VAL A 150 6.36 15.09 5.22
N SER A 151 7.57 15.62 5.09
CA SER A 151 7.92 16.47 3.96
C SER A 151 8.09 15.61 2.71
N MET A 152 7.09 15.67 1.83
CA MET A 152 7.07 14.90 0.59
C MET A 152 8.33 15.18 -0.24
N GLY A 153 8.91 14.13 -0.81
CA GLY A 153 10.16 14.17 -1.56
C GLY A 153 11.42 13.96 -0.70
N LEU A 154 11.43 14.34 0.59
CA LEU A 154 12.60 14.13 1.44
C LEU A 154 12.77 12.69 1.91
N GLY A 155 11.68 11.94 2.08
CA GLY A 155 11.72 10.52 2.39
C GLY A 155 12.48 9.71 1.34
N PRO A 156 12.09 9.75 0.05
CA PRO A 156 12.77 9.03 -1.02
C PRO A 156 14.24 9.40 -1.18
N ILE A 157 14.58 10.68 -1.16
CA ILE A 157 15.98 11.10 -1.28
C ILE A 157 16.80 10.62 -0.07
N GLY A 158 16.24 10.73 1.14
CA GLY A 158 16.86 10.23 2.37
C GLY A 158 17.11 8.71 2.31
N ALA A 159 16.14 7.94 1.80
CA ALA A 159 16.25 6.49 1.66
C ALA A 159 17.38 6.08 0.69
N ILE A 160 17.55 6.79 -0.43
CA ILE A 160 18.65 6.57 -1.38
C ILE A 160 20.00 6.77 -0.68
N TYR A 161 20.18 7.88 0.02
CA TYR A 161 21.44 8.15 0.73
C TYR A 161 21.66 7.18 1.90
N GLN A 162 20.61 6.77 2.58
CA GLN A 162 20.70 5.75 3.64
C GLN A 162 21.16 4.39 3.07
N ALA A 163 20.56 3.94 1.97
CA ALA A 163 20.97 2.70 1.31
C ALA A 163 22.43 2.77 0.83
N LYS A 164 22.84 3.89 0.25
CA LYS A 164 24.23 4.13 -0.15
C LYS A 164 25.16 4.11 1.05
N PHE A 165 24.79 4.73 2.17
CA PHE A 165 25.61 4.73 3.38
C PHE A 165 25.78 3.33 3.98
N LEU A 166 24.74 2.49 3.95
CA LEU A 166 24.86 1.08 4.36
C LEU A 166 25.87 0.34 3.49
N LYS A 167 25.81 0.48 2.17
CA LYS A 167 26.81 -0.12 1.26
C LYS A 167 28.22 0.40 1.53
N TYR A 168 28.38 1.69 1.85
CA TYR A 168 29.68 2.25 2.25
C TYR A 168 30.21 1.56 3.52
N LEU A 169 29.40 1.40 4.57
CA LEU A 169 29.82 0.73 5.82
C LEU A 169 30.26 -0.71 5.56
N GLU A 170 29.50 -1.44 4.73
CA GLU A 170 29.80 -2.81 4.32
C GLU A 170 31.15 -2.90 3.57
N HIS A 171 31.31 -2.10 2.50
CA HIS A 171 32.51 -2.11 1.66
C HIS A 171 33.79 -1.66 2.41
N ARG A 172 33.62 -0.83 3.46
CA ARG A 172 34.73 -0.43 4.32
C ARG A 172 35.02 -1.44 5.45
N GLY A 173 34.20 -2.49 5.58
CA GLY A 173 34.34 -3.45 6.68
C GLY A 173 34.04 -2.85 8.07
N LEU A 174 33.32 -1.72 8.13
CA LEU A 174 32.98 -1.05 9.38
C LEU A 174 31.77 -1.68 10.06
N LYS A 175 30.86 -2.22 9.29
CA LYS A 175 29.64 -2.90 9.78
C LYS A 175 29.13 -3.85 8.70
N ASP A 176 28.69 -5.05 9.10
CA ASP A 176 27.94 -5.94 8.20
C ASP A 176 26.53 -5.42 8.05
N THR A 177 26.21 -4.93 6.87
CA THR A 177 24.89 -4.44 6.47
C THR A 177 24.32 -5.22 5.29
N SER A 178 24.96 -6.34 4.93
CA SER A 178 24.62 -7.15 3.75
C SER A 178 23.18 -7.65 3.71
N LYS A 179 22.58 -7.81 4.89
CA LYS A 179 21.20 -8.27 5.05
C LYS A 179 20.18 -7.15 5.21
N GLN A 180 20.62 -5.90 5.41
CA GLN A 180 19.71 -4.78 5.67
C GLN A 180 19.11 -4.25 4.36
N THR A 181 17.79 -4.08 4.36
CA THR A 181 17.06 -3.44 3.27
C THR A 181 16.50 -2.10 3.73
N VAL A 182 16.56 -1.11 2.86
CA VAL A 182 15.91 0.19 3.03
C VAL A 182 14.64 0.19 2.20
N TYR A 183 13.51 0.32 2.86
CA TYR A 183 12.20 0.47 2.21
C TYR A 183 11.74 1.91 2.29
N ALA A 184 11.27 2.48 1.20
CA ALA A 184 10.64 3.80 1.17
C ALA A 184 9.24 3.72 0.57
N PHE A 185 8.24 4.11 1.35
CA PHE A 185 6.83 4.11 0.95
C PHE A 185 6.40 5.51 0.56
N LEU A 186 5.82 5.62 -0.62
CA LEU A 186 5.52 6.87 -1.30
C LEU A 186 4.09 6.85 -1.84
N GLY A 187 3.50 8.04 -1.99
CA GLY A 187 2.31 8.20 -2.81
C GLY A 187 2.67 8.56 -4.25
N ASP A 188 1.78 8.24 -5.19
CA ASP A 188 1.93 8.64 -6.59
C ASP A 188 1.97 10.18 -6.76
N GLY A 189 1.17 10.92 -5.99
CA GLY A 189 1.23 12.38 -5.95
C GLY A 189 2.54 12.94 -5.36
N GLU A 190 3.22 12.20 -4.48
CA GLU A 190 4.53 12.57 -3.94
C GLU A 190 5.63 12.54 -5.01
N MET A 191 5.43 11.79 -6.07
CA MET A 191 6.36 11.74 -7.19
C MET A 191 6.37 13.01 -8.06
N ASP A 192 5.46 13.96 -7.81
CA ASP A 192 5.52 15.29 -8.43
C ASP A 192 6.62 16.16 -7.84
N GLU A 193 7.00 15.92 -6.59
CA GLU A 193 8.08 16.67 -5.95
C GLU A 193 9.41 16.40 -6.66
N PRO A 194 10.16 17.49 -7.02
CA PRO A 194 11.47 17.35 -7.68
C PRO A 194 12.44 16.45 -6.91
N GLU A 195 12.40 16.51 -5.58
CA GLU A 195 13.24 15.74 -4.67
C GLU A 195 12.98 14.24 -4.78
N SER A 196 11.74 13.83 -5.04
CA SER A 196 11.36 12.42 -5.19
C SER A 196 12.07 11.75 -6.38
N LYS A 197 12.34 12.52 -7.44
CA LYS A 197 12.97 12.05 -8.68
C LYS A 197 14.44 12.44 -8.79
N GLY A 198 14.87 13.44 -8.06
CA GLY A 198 16.19 14.07 -8.26
C GLY A 198 17.39 13.16 -8.03
N ALA A 199 17.26 12.15 -7.19
CA ALA A 199 18.37 11.27 -6.82
C ALA A 199 18.26 9.82 -7.35
N ILE A 200 17.22 9.47 -8.11
CA ILE A 200 16.97 8.08 -8.54
C ILE A 200 18.13 7.49 -9.38
N THR A 201 18.82 8.30 -10.16
CA THR A 201 20.00 7.86 -10.94
C THR A 201 21.22 7.51 -10.08
N ILE A 202 21.30 8.06 -8.85
CA ILE A 202 22.33 7.68 -7.87
C ILE A 202 22.17 6.21 -7.49
N ALA A 203 20.96 5.77 -7.23
CA ALA A 203 20.65 4.39 -6.86
C ALA A 203 21.17 3.39 -7.90
N THR A 204 21.06 3.71 -9.18
CA THR A 204 21.55 2.87 -10.27
C THR A 204 23.06 2.89 -10.37
N ARG A 205 23.69 4.07 -10.33
CA ARG A 205 25.16 4.20 -10.38
C ARG A 205 25.85 3.47 -9.23
N GLU A 206 25.27 3.53 -8.05
CA GLU A 206 25.78 2.86 -6.86
C GLU A 206 25.29 1.41 -6.71
N LYS A 207 24.47 0.92 -7.66
CA LYS A 207 23.92 -0.46 -7.66
C LYS A 207 23.25 -0.83 -6.33
N LEU A 208 22.37 0.06 -5.83
CA LEU A 208 21.74 -0.08 -4.52
C LEU A 208 20.65 -1.18 -4.53
N ASP A 209 21.04 -2.43 -4.58
CA ASP A 209 20.13 -3.59 -4.51
C ASP A 209 19.54 -3.83 -3.11
N ASN A 210 19.96 -3.05 -2.14
CA ASN A 210 19.40 -2.96 -0.80
C ASN A 210 18.34 -1.86 -0.66
N LEU A 211 17.83 -1.29 -1.76
CA LEU A 211 16.84 -0.23 -1.77
C LEU A 211 15.57 -0.67 -2.52
N VAL A 212 14.42 -0.52 -1.87
CA VAL A 212 13.10 -0.79 -2.45
C VAL A 212 12.18 0.41 -2.24
N PHE A 213 11.75 1.03 -3.35
CA PHE A 213 10.66 2.00 -3.33
C PHE A 213 9.33 1.28 -3.52
N VAL A 214 8.31 1.69 -2.77
CA VAL A 214 6.94 1.19 -2.89
C VAL A 214 6.02 2.38 -3.10
N ILE A 215 5.52 2.51 -4.31
CA ILE A 215 4.64 3.63 -4.68
C ILE A 215 3.20 3.16 -4.63
N ASN A 216 2.43 3.72 -3.71
CA ASN A 216 0.99 3.52 -3.61
C ASN A 216 0.29 4.33 -4.68
N CYS A 217 0.03 3.71 -5.84
CA CYS A 217 -0.62 4.33 -6.98
C CYS A 217 -2.15 4.26 -6.81
N ASN A 218 -2.70 5.16 -6.02
CA ASN A 218 -4.14 5.28 -5.82
C ASN A 218 -4.81 6.28 -6.77
N LEU A 219 -4.04 6.86 -7.69
CA LEU A 219 -4.42 7.72 -8.81
C LEU A 219 -5.01 9.08 -8.40
N GLN A 220 -4.90 9.49 -7.13
CA GLN A 220 -5.52 10.73 -6.63
C GLN A 220 -4.57 11.63 -5.87
N ARG A 221 -4.63 12.93 -6.16
CA ARG A 221 -4.07 14.04 -5.39
C ARG A 221 -5.09 14.63 -4.40
N LEU A 222 -4.70 15.74 -3.78
CA LEU A 222 -5.56 16.55 -2.90
C LEU A 222 -6.85 17.02 -3.59
N ASP A 223 -6.74 17.47 -4.82
CA ASP A 223 -7.72 18.24 -5.58
C ASP A 223 -8.24 17.53 -6.84
N GLY A 224 -7.80 16.30 -7.10
CA GLY A 224 -8.24 15.55 -8.26
C GLY A 224 -7.37 14.33 -8.60
N PRO A 225 -7.54 13.77 -9.80
CA PRO A 225 -6.68 12.71 -10.29
C PRO A 225 -5.24 13.21 -10.53
N VAL A 226 -4.26 12.36 -10.30
CA VAL A 226 -2.84 12.67 -10.60
C VAL A 226 -2.69 12.96 -12.10
N THR A 227 -3.29 12.12 -12.92
CA THR A 227 -3.29 12.26 -14.38
C THR A 227 -4.65 11.86 -14.94
N GLY A 228 -5.56 12.82 -15.16
CA GLY A 228 -6.93 12.53 -15.58
C GLY A 228 -7.03 11.83 -16.93
N ASN A 229 -6.30 12.33 -17.93
CA ASN A 229 -6.30 11.84 -19.32
C ASN A 229 -5.07 11.00 -19.67
N GLY A 230 -4.34 10.52 -18.68
CA GLY A 230 -3.14 9.70 -18.84
C GLY A 230 -3.12 8.54 -17.86
N LYS A 231 -1.92 7.99 -17.63
CA LYS A 231 -1.66 6.88 -16.72
C LYS A 231 -0.39 7.15 -15.94
N ILE A 232 -0.53 7.52 -14.68
CA ILE A 232 0.62 7.81 -13.82
C ILE A 232 1.55 6.61 -13.66
N ILE A 233 1.00 5.39 -13.63
CA ILE A 233 1.81 4.17 -13.50
C ILE A 233 2.72 3.98 -14.71
N ASN A 234 2.24 4.26 -15.92
CA ASN A 234 3.07 4.18 -17.12
C ASN A 234 4.14 5.27 -17.16
N GLU A 235 3.81 6.47 -16.69
CA GLU A 235 4.78 7.55 -16.54
C GLU A 235 5.90 7.17 -15.57
N LEU A 236 5.54 6.67 -14.39
CA LEU A 236 6.50 6.22 -13.38
C LEU A 236 7.32 5.02 -13.87
N GLU A 237 6.70 4.04 -14.55
CA GLU A 237 7.41 2.93 -15.18
C GLU A 237 8.52 3.45 -16.10
N GLY A 238 8.18 4.36 -17.01
CA GLY A 238 9.14 4.94 -17.95
C GLY A 238 10.28 5.72 -17.25
N ILE A 239 9.96 6.49 -16.20
CA ILE A 239 10.94 7.25 -15.42
C ILE A 239 11.94 6.30 -14.73
N PHE A 240 11.45 5.27 -14.02
CA PHE A 240 12.31 4.36 -13.27
C PHE A 240 13.08 3.40 -14.18
N GLU A 241 12.46 2.88 -15.25
CA GLU A 241 13.18 2.08 -16.26
C GLU A 241 14.26 2.88 -16.94
N GLY A 242 13.95 4.12 -17.35
CA GLY A 242 14.94 5.03 -17.92
C GLY A 242 16.08 5.37 -16.98
N ALA A 243 15.84 5.40 -15.69
CA ALA A 243 16.87 5.53 -14.66
C ALA A 243 17.61 4.23 -14.34
N GLY A 244 17.24 3.07 -14.94
CA GLY A 244 17.90 1.79 -14.78
C GLY A 244 17.46 0.96 -13.57
N TRP A 245 16.32 1.29 -12.95
CA TRP A 245 15.75 0.50 -11.86
C TRP A 245 15.09 -0.79 -12.34
N ASN A 246 14.94 -1.74 -11.44
CA ASN A 246 14.02 -2.86 -11.62
C ASN A 246 12.60 -2.40 -11.27
N VAL A 247 11.69 -2.45 -12.25
CA VAL A 247 10.29 -2.02 -12.06
C VAL A 247 9.38 -3.22 -11.94
N ILE A 248 8.59 -3.28 -10.87
CA ILE A 248 7.59 -4.32 -10.62
C ILE A 248 6.23 -3.67 -10.51
N LYS A 249 5.34 -3.93 -11.47
CA LYS A 249 3.95 -3.48 -11.43
C LYS A 249 3.05 -4.51 -10.76
N VAL A 250 2.22 -4.06 -9.83
CA VAL A 250 1.18 -4.86 -9.16
C VAL A 250 -0.17 -4.22 -9.47
N MET A 251 -0.74 -4.62 -10.60
CA MET A 251 -1.89 -3.95 -11.20
C MET A 251 -3.23 -4.54 -10.80
N TRP A 252 -3.34 -5.86 -10.93
CA TRP A 252 -4.60 -6.59 -10.85
C TRP A 252 -4.53 -7.71 -9.81
N GLY A 253 -5.59 -7.83 -9.01
CA GLY A 253 -5.73 -8.90 -8.03
C GLY A 253 -6.01 -10.26 -8.68
N SER A 254 -5.91 -11.33 -7.88
CA SER A 254 -5.98 -12.72 -8.35
C SER A 254 -7.27 -13.08 -9.09
N ARG A 255 -8.38 -12.38 -8.83
CA ARG A 255 -9.64 -12.62 -9.57
C ARG A 255 -9.56 -12.25 -11.06
N TRP A 256 -8.62 -11.38 -11.46
CA TRP A 256 -8.36 -11.06 -12.85
C TRP A 256 -7.58 -12.13 -13.60
N ASP A 257 -6.87 -13.01 -12.88
CA ASP A 257 -6.00 -14.00 -13.50
C ASP A 257 -6.78 -14.98 -14.41
N GLU A 258 -8.00 -15.34 -14.01
CA GLU A 258 -8.88 -16.19 -14.82
C GLU A 258 -9.32 -15.48 -16.10
N LEU A 259 -9.74 -14.22 -16.01
CA LEU A 259 -10.17 -13.44 -17.18
C LEU A 259 -9.01 -13.23 -18.16
N LEU A 260 -7.82 -12.88 -17.64
CA LEU A 260 -6.61 -12.72 -18.46
C LEU A 260 -6.19 -14.02 -19.14
N ARG A 261 -6.40 -15.18 -18.49
CA ARG A 261 -6.12 -16.50 -19.08
C ARG A 261 -7.14 -16.87 -20.15
N LYS A 262 -8.41 -16.52 -19.95
CA LYS A 262 -9.50 -16.76 -20.91
C LYS A 262 -9.45 -15.84 -22.13
N ASP A 263 -8.84 -14.67 -22.01
CA ASP A 263 -8.70 -13.71 -23.12
C ASP A 263 -7.71 -14.21 -24.18
N THR A 264 -8.19 -15.01 -25.10
CA THR A 264 -7.40 -15.50 -26.26
C THR A 264 -7.29 -14.45 -27.35
N SER A 265 -8.13 -13.42 -27.32
CA SER A 265 -8.17 -12.34 -28.32
C SER A 265 -7.14 -11.23 -28.06
N GLY A 266 -6.67 -11.09 -26.83
CA GLY A 266 -5.85 -9.96 -26.35
C GLY A 266 -6.62 -8.65 -26.18
N LYS A 267 -7.96 -8.68 -26.35
CA LYS A 267 -8.80 -7.48 -26.24
C LYS A 267 -8.91 -6.96 -24.82
N LEU A 268 -8.85 -7.83 -23.80
CA LEU A 268 -8.84 -7.39 -22.43
C LEU A 268 -7.57 -6.59 -22.08
N ILE A 269 -6.40 -7.06 -22.53
CA ILE A 269 -5.14 -6.33 -22.35
C ILE A 269 -5.17 -5.02 -23.14
N GLN A 270 -5.69 -5.04 -24.36
CA GLN A 270 -5.86 -3.83 -25.15
C GLN A 270 -6.75 -2.81 -24.40
N LEU A 271 -7.89 -3.24 -23.89
CA LEU A 271 -8.81 -2.43 -23.11
C LEU A 271 -8.14 -1.84 -21.86
N MET A 272 -7.37 -2.67 -21.11
CA MET A 272 -6.60 -2.20 -19.97
C MET A 272 -5.55 -1.14 -20.35
N ASN A 273 -4.92 -1.29 -21.53
CA ASN A 273 -3.96 -0.32 -22.04
C ASN A 273 -4.60 0.99 -22.49
N GLU A 274 -5.80 0.97 -23.00
CA GLU A 274 -6.53 2.15 -23.52
C GLU A 274 -7.22 2.95 -22.41
N THR A 275 -7.63 2.28 -21.31
CA THR A 275 -8.36 2.91 -20.21
C THR A 275 -7.46 3.86 -19.44
N VAL A 276 -7.87 5.10 -19.25
CA VAL A 276 -7.13 6.14 -18.51
C VAL A 276 -7.44 6.14 -17.03
N ASP A 277 -6.61 6.81 -16.23
CA ASP A 277 -6.74 6.84 -14.76
C ASP A 277 -8.08 7.40 -14.28
N GLY A 278 -8.60 8.43 -14.96
CA GLY A 278 -9.91 9.01 -14.63
C GLY A 278 -11.08 8.01 -14.80
N ASP A 279 -11.02 7.16 -15.84
CA ASP A 279 -12.01 6.10 -16.03
C ASP A 279 -11.88 5.00 -14.97
N TYR A 280 -10.65 4.59 -14.63
CA TYR A 280 -10.41 3.62 -13.56
C TYR A 280 -10.93 4.07 -12.21
N GLN A 281 -10.83 5.36 -11.89
CA GLN A 281 -11.42 5.94 -10.68
C GLN A 281 -12.95 5.92 -10.74
N THR A 282 -13.50 6.33 -11.88
CA THR A 282 -14.96 6.36 -12.09
C THR A 282 -15.56 4.98 -11.90
N PHE A 283 -14.95 3.92 -12.43
CA PHE A 283 -15.43 2.53 -12.28
C PHE A 283 -15.55 2.10 -10.82
N LYS A 284 -14.70 2.59 -9.93
CA LYS A 284 -14.78 2.25 -8.50
C LYS A 284 -15.74 3.14 -7.71
N SER A 285 -16.10 4.29 -8.24
CA SER A 285 -17.14 5.15 -7.67
C SER A 285 -18.57 4.77 -8.11
N LYS A 286 -18.70 3.79 -9.00
CA LYS A 286 -19.95 3.25 -9.56
C LYS A 286 -20.15 1.80 -9.13
N ASP A 287 -21.15 1.14 -9.69
CA ASP A 287 -21.50 -0.26 -9.44
C ASP A 287 -20.97 -1.23 -10.53
N GLY A 288 -21.25 -2.51 -10.36
CA GLY A 288 -20.84 -3.54 -11.30
C GLY A 288 -21.55 -3.47 -12.64
N ALA A 289 -22.81 -3.00 -12.66
CA ALA A 289 -23.56 -2.81 -13.91
C ALA A 289 -22.88 -1.74 -14.77
N TYR A 290 -22.47 -0.63 -14.17
CA TYR A 290 -21.72 0.42 -14.86
C TYR A 290 -20.38 -0.11 -15.43
N VAL A 291 -19.63 -0.90 -14.65
CA VAL A 291 -18.36 -1.49 -15.11
C VAL A 291 -18.61 -2.49 -16.25
N ARG A 292 -19.67 -3.30 -16.16
CA ARG A 292 -20.07 -4.21 -17.25
C ARG A 292 -20.28 -3.44 -18.54
N GLU A 293 -21.05 -2.37 -18.50
CA GLU A 293 -21.41 -1.60 -19.69
C GLU A 293 -20.21 -0.80 -20.23
N HIS A 294 -19.55 -0.03 -19.39
CA HIS A 294 -18.59 1.00 -19.83
C HIS A 294 -17.14 0.50 -19.91
N PHE A 295 -16.80 -0.60 -19.24
CA PHE A 295 -15.49 -1.23 -19.38
C PHE A 295 -15.60 -2.48 -20.27
N PHE A 296 -16.21 -3.56 -19.77
CA PHE A 296 -16.26 -4.82 -20.52
C PHE A 296 -17.07 -4.74 -21.82
N GLY A 297 -18.12 -3.90 -21.85
CA GLY A 297 -18.98 -3.69 -23.02
C GLY A 297 -18.33 -2.95 -24.18
N LYS A 298 -17.12 -2.43 -24.00
CA LYS A 298 -16.40 -1.68 -25.06
C LYS A 298 -16.01 -2.56 -26.26
N TYR A 299 -15.78 -3.85 -26.02
CA TYR A 299 -15.53 -4.85 -27.05
C TYR A 299 -16.42 -6.09 -26.84
N PRO A 300 -16.97 -6.68 -27.92
CA PRO A 300 -17.76 -7.93 -27.78
C PRO A 300 -16.98 -9.06 -27.11
N GLU A 301 -15.68 -9.17 -27.38
CA GLU A 301 -14.81 -10.20 -26.79
C GLU A 301 -14.66 -10.01 -25.28
N THR A 302 -14.50 -8.77 -24.80
CA THR A 302 -14.41 -8.49 -23.35
C THR A 302 -15.75 -8.64 -22.66
N ALA A 303 -16.86 -8.27 -23.30
CA ALA A 303 -18.21 -8.51 -22.79
C ALA A 303 -18.48 -10.02 -22.61
N ALA A 304 -18.04 -10.84 -23.56
CA ALA A 304 -18.21 -12.31 -23.50
C ALA A 304 -17.47 -12.94 -22.32
N LEU A 305 -16.33 -12.38 -21.88
CA LEU A 305 -15.56 -12.90 -20.74
C LEU A 305 -16.33 -12.87 -19.40
N VAL A 306 -17.29 -11.95 -19.28
CA VAL A 306 -18.08 -11.72 -18.06
C VAL A 306 -19.59 -11.97 -18.27
N ALA A 307 -19.97 -12.62 -19.36
CA ALA A 307 -21.39 -12.86 -19.70
C ALA A 307 -22.16 -13.56 -18.59
N ASP A 308 -21.53 -14.57 -17.97
CA ASP A 308 -22.12 -15.37 -16.89
C ASP A 308 -21.83 -14.82 -15.48
N TRP A 309 -21.19 -13.66 -15.37
CA TRP A 309 -20.85 -13.05 -14.09
C TRP A 309 -21.99 -12.14 -13.60
N THR A 310 -22.19 -12.10 -12.29
CA THR A 310 -23.09 -11.09 -11.69
C THR A 310 -22.38 -9.73 -11.61
N ASP A 311 -23.14 -8.66 -11.44
CA ASP A 311 -22.58 -7.32 -11.29
C ASP A 311 -21.74 -7.20 -10.01
N GLU A 312 -22.12 -7.91 -8.93
CA GLU A 312 -21.34 -7.97 -7.69
C GLU A 312 -19.99 -8.67 -7.91
N GLN A 313 -19.94 -9.72 -8.73
CA GLN A 313 -18.69 -10.40 -9.09
C GLN A 313 -17.76 -9.50 -9.91
N ILE A 314 -18.32 -8.71 -10.83
CA ILE A 314 -17.58 -7.73 -11.62
C ILE A 314 -17.05 -6.61 -10.71
N TRP A 315 -17.91 -6.08 -9.84
CA TRP A 315 -17.48 -5.02 -8.91
C TRP A 315 -16.41 -5.50 -7.92
N ALA A 316 -16.45 -6.77 -7.54
CA ALA A 316 -15.48 -7.41 -6.65
C ALA A 316 -14.08 -7.65 -7.30
N LEU A 317 -13.93 -7.41 -8.61
CA LEU A 317 -12.63 -7.37 -9.25
C LEU A 317 -11.80 -6.22 -8.66
N ASN A 318 -10.63 -6.58 -8.10
CA ASN A 318 -9.86 -5.65 -7.29
C ASN A 318 -8.51 -5.29 -7.92
N ARG A 319 -7.90 -4.20 -7.45
CA ARG A 319 -6.54 -3.80 -7.81
C ARG A 319 -5.52 -4.69 -7.08
N GLY A 320 -4.35 -4.88 -7.70
CA GLY A 320 -3.31 -5.76 -7.19
C GLY A 320 -2.75 -5.33 -5.84
N GLY A 321 -2.71 -4.02 -5.55
CA GLY A 321 -2.28 -3.49 -4.27
C GLY A 321 -3.17 -3.86 -3.07
N HIS A 322 -4.35 -4.43 -3.33
CA HIS A 322 -5.26 -4.97 -2.29
C HIS A 322 -5.22 -6.50 -2.20
N ASP A 323 -4.36 -7.15 -2.97
CA ASP A 323 -4.21 -8.60 -2.99
C ASP A 323 -2.91 -9.05 -2.29
N PRO A 324 -2.99 -9.72 -1.13
CA PRO A 324 -1.80 -10.12 -0.37
C PRO A 324 -0.83 -11.00 -1.18
N LYS A 325 -1.35 -11.90 -2.03
CA LYS A 325 -0.52 -12.82 -2.83
C LYS A 325 0.30 -12.04 -3.87
N LYS A 326 -0.32 -11.07 -4.54
CA LYS A 326 0.34 -10.22 -5.53
C LYS A 326 1.41 -9.33 -4.90
N ILE A 327 1.10 -8.75 -3.75
CA ILE A 327 2.05 -7.93 -2.97
C ILE A 327 3.21 -8.79 -2.47
N TYR A 328 2.94 -9.96 -1.89
CA TYR A 328 4.00 -10.86 -1.43
C TYR A 328 4.96 -11.24 -2.57
N ALA A 329 4.43 -11.64 -3.73
CA ALA A 329 5.22 -11.96 -4.90
C ALA A 329 6.14 -10.80 -5.33
N ALA A 330 5.62 -9.56 -5.31
CA ALA A 330 6.39 -8.38 -5.67
C ALA A 330 7.56 -8.11 -4.70
N PHE A 331 7.31 -8.16 -3.39
CA PHE A 331 8.36 -7.98 -2.39
C PHE A 331 9.40 -9.11 -2.41
N LYS A 332 8.97 -10.35 -2.61
CA LYS A 332 9.86 -11.49 -2.76
C LYS A 332 10.79 -11.32 -3.95
N LYS A 333 10.23 -10.90 -5.09
CA LYS A 333 11.03 -10.61 -6.30
C LYS A 333 11.99 -9.44 -6.09
N ALA A 334 11.57 -8.41 -5.35
CA ALA A 334 12.43 -7.29 -5.02
C ALA A 334 13.66 -7.73 -4.19
N GLN A 335 13.48 -8.60 -3.19
CA GLN A 335 14.59 -9.16 -2.39
C GLN A 335 15.56 -10.03 -3.19
N GLU A 336 15.07 -10.69 -4.23
CA GLU A 336 15.88 -11.54 -5.11
C GLU A 336 16.66 -10.73 -6.16
N THR A 337 16.28 -9.49 -6.40
CA THR A 337 16.94 -8.62 -7.38
C THR A 337 18.31 -8.20 -6.89
N LYS A 338 19.33 -8.37 -7.72
CA LYS A 338 20.73 -8.01 -7.42
C LYS A 338 21.26 -6.94 -8.38
N GLY A 339 22.10 -6.06 -7.85
CA GLY A 339 22.78 -5.02 -8.60
C GLY A 339 21.90 -3.87 -9.09
N LYS A 340 20.63 -3.81 -8.69
CA LYS A 340 19.69 -2.75 -9.06
C LYS A 340 18.75 -2.43 -7.89
N ALA A 341 18.46 -1.16 -7.68
CA ALA A 341 17.34 -0.75 -6.85
C ALA A 341 16.01 -1.18 -7.50
N THR A 342 15.01 -1.48 -6.68
CA THR A 342 13.70 -1.90 -7.15
C THR A 342 12.63 -0.87 -6.80
N VAL A 343 11.70 -0.60 -7.72
CA VAL A 343 10.45 0.11 -7.47
C VAL A 343 9.27 -0.83 -7.68
N ILE A 344 8.37 -0.86 -6.71
CA ILE A 344 7.08 -1.56 -6.79
C ILE A 344 6.00 -0.50 -7.01
N LEU A 345 5.33 -0.55 -8.17
CA LEU A 345 4.20 0.31 -8.50
C LEU A 345 2.92 -0.45 -8.16
N ALA A 346 2.32 -0.14 -7.00
CA ALA A 346 1.16 -0.86 -6.49
C ALA A 346 -0.13 -0.10 -6.80
N HIS A 347 -0.93 -0.62 -7.74
CA HIS A 347 -2.22 -0.06 -8.10
C HIS A 347 -3.25 -0.33 -6.99
N THR A 348 -3.80 0.72 -6.41
CA THR A 348 -4.74 0.67 -5.30
C THR A 348 -5.96 1.58 -5.56
N ILE A 349 -6.86 1.63 -4.59
CA ILE A 349 -8.03 2.51 -4.59
C ILE A 349 -7.95 3.40 -3.36
N LYS A 350 -7.97 4.71 -3.56
CA LYS A 350 -7.98 5.65 -2.44
C LYS A 350 -9.28 5.51 -1.64
N GLY A 351 -9.15 5.46 -0.31
CA GLY A 351 -10.30 5.24 0.56
C GLY A 351 -10.92 3.85 0.42
N TYR A 352 -10.15 2.83 0.03
CA TYR A 352 -10.63 1.46 -0.15
C TYR A 352 -11.45 0.98 1.04
N GLY A 353 -12.68 0.51 0.77
CA GLY A 353 -13.62 0.03 1.76
C GLY A 353 -14.39 1.11 2.53
N MET A 354 -14.17 2.39 2.22
CA MET A 354 -14.90 3.50 2.86
C MET A 354 -16.25 3.79 2.19
N GLY A 355 -16.59 3.05 1.13
CA GLY A 355 -17.86 3.14 0.42
C GLY A 355 -18.14 4.52 -0.15
N ASP A 356 -19.42 4.86 -0.25
CA ASP A 356 -19.89 6.12 -0.85
C ASP A 356 -19.33 7.38 -0.20
N ALA A 357 -18.83 7.29 1.03
CA ALA A 357 -18.23 8.43 1.72
C ALA A 357 -16.90 8.89 1.06
N ALA A 358 -16.12 7.97 0.48
CA ALA A 358 -14.77 8.30 0.03
C ALA A 358 -14.17 7.38 -1.05
N GLU A 359 -14.66 6.14 -1.22
CA GLU A 359 -13.97 5.14 -2.07
C GLU A 359 -13.93 5.59 -3.54
N GLY A 360 -12.71 5.81 -4.07
CA GLY A 360 -12.50 6.26 -5.45
C GLY A 360 -12.97 7.68 -5.76
N LYS A 361 -13.36 8.48 -4.76
CA LYS A 361 -13.89 9.85 -4.96
C LYS A 361 -12.85 10.91 -4.60
N ASN A 362 -12.88 12.06 -5.27
CA ASN A 362 -11.95 13.18 -5.03
C ASN A 362 -12.04 13.71 -3.59
N ILE A 363 -13.20 13.66 -2.96
CA ILE A 363 -13.39 14.06 -1.56
C ILE A 363 -12.62 13.20 -0.55
N ALA A 364 -12.18 12.01 -0.95
CA ALA A 364 -11.50 11.03 -0.07
C ALA A 364 -10.31 11.62 0.70
N HIS A 365 -9.57 12.55 0.10
CA HIS A 365 -8.39 13.14 0.73
C HIS A 365 -8.73 14.04 1.94
N GLN A 366 -9.88 14.70 1.91
CA GLN A 366 -10.31 15.67 2.93
C GLN A 366 -11.34 15.11 3.90
N VAL A 367 -11.68 13.82 3.84
CA VAL A 367 -12.64 13.20 4.76
C VAL A 367 -12.04 13.18 6.17
N LYS A 368 -12.33 14.22 6.94
CA LYS A 368 -12.03 14.33 8.38
C LYS A 368 -13.21 13.91 9.24
N LYS A 369 -14.41 13.82 8.65
CA LYS A 369 -15.66 13.44 9.29
C LYS A 369 -16.31 12.33 8.49
N MET A 370 -16.89 11.40 9.19
CA MET A 370 -17.71 10.34 8.64
C MET A 370 -19.00 10.28 9.42
N ASN A 371 -20.13 10.19 8.73
CA ASN A 371 -21.42 9.93 9.40
C ASN A 371 -21.48 8.48 9.87
N MET A 372 -22.45 8.17 10.74
CA MET A 372 -22.56 6.82 11.30
C MET A 372 -22.86 5.75 10.24
N ASP A 373 -23.51 6.10 9.13
CA ASP A 373 -23.77 5.15 8.05
C ASP A 373 -22.47 4.75 7.35
N GLY A 374 -21.54 5.69 7.16
CA GLY A 374 -20.19 5.38 6.67
C GLY A 374 -19.41 4.49 7.65
N VAL A 375 -19.53 4.72 8.96
CA VAL A 375 -18.90 3.87 9.99
C VAL A 375 -19.51 2.46 9.97
N ARG A 376 -20.83 2.32 9.86
CA ARG A 376 -21.52 1.03 9.71
C ARG A 376 -21.08 0.31 8.44
N HIS A 377 -21.00 1.04 7.32
CA HIS A 377 -20.53 0.47 6.06
C HIS A 377 -19.12 -0.15 6.19
N ILE A 378 -18.17 0.54 6.84
CA ILE A 378 -16.81 0.02 7.06
C ILE A 378 -16.83 -1.23 7.95
N ARG A 379 -17.59 -1.18 9.06
CA ARG A 379 -17.75 -2.34 9.93
C ARG A 379 -18.20 -3.57 9.13
N ASP A 380 -19.26 -3.40 8.36
CA ASP A 380 -19.89 -4.50 7.61
C ASP A 380 -18.98 -4.96 6.46
N ARG A 381 -18.37 -4.03 5.74
CA ARG A 381 -17.45 -4.32 4.63
C ARG A 381 -16.26 -5.16 5.06
N PHE A 382 -15.73 -4.94 6.25
CA PHE A 382 -14.57 -5.64 6.77
C PHE A 382 -14.89 -6.68 7.84
N ASN A 383 -16.16 -6.95 8.10
CA ASN A 383 -16.65 -7.87 9.12
C ASN A 383 -16.02 -7.58 10.50
N VAL A 384 -16.01 -6.30 10.91
CA VAL A 384 -15.47 -5.89 12.21
C VAL A 384 -16.47 -6.27 13.32
N PRO A 385 -16.04 -6.94 14.40
CA PRO A 385 -16.94 -7.45 15.44
C PRO A 385 -17.39 -6.34 16.41
N VAL A 386 -18.12 -5.36 15.92
CA VAL A 386 -18.71 -4.25 16.71
C VAL A 386 -20.22 -4.30 16.55
N SER A 387 -20.93 -4.33 17.69
CA SER A 387 -22.42 -4.35 17.69
C SER A 387 -23.03 -3.00 17.30
N ASP A 388 -24.27 -3.00 16.84
CA ASP A 388 -25.01 -1.76 16.58
C ASP A 388 -25.18 -0.90 17.84
N ALA A 389 -25.24 -1.52 19.02
CA ALA A 389 -25.35 -0.81 20.30
C ALA A 389 -24.05 -0.09 20.70
N ASP A 390 -22.90 -0.59 20.26
CA ASP A 390 -21.60 -0.06 20.65
C ASP A 390 -20.95 0.84 19.60
N ILE A 391 -21.39 0.77 18.35
CA ILE A 391 -20.75 1.45 17.22
C ILE A 391 -20.65 2.98 17.41
N GLU A 392 -21.62 3.60 18.07
CA GLU A 392 -21.63 5.05 18.33
C GLU A 392 -20.54 5.49 19.31
N LYS A 393 -20.05 4.55 20.14
CA LYS A 393 -18.92 4.79 21.04
C LYS A 393 -17.59 4.83 20.30
N LEU A 394 -17.55 4.41 19.04
CA LEU A 394 -16.34 4.27 18.20
C LEU A 394 -15.25 3.44 18.92
N PRO A 395 -15.57 2.19 19.34
CA PRO A 395 -14.65 1.41 20.13
C PRO A 395 -13.42 0.98 19.33
N TYR A 396 -12.27 0.88 19.97
CA TYR A 396 -11.14 0.15 19.41
C TYR A 396 -11.34 -1.35 19.53
N ILE A 397 -10.85 -2.09 18.54
CA ILE A 397 -10.76 -3.55 18.58
C ILE A 397 -9.43 -3.94 19.23
N THR A 398 -9.48 -4.93 20.09
CA THR A 398 -8.30 -5.62 20.65
C THR A 398 -8.47 -7.12 20.48
N PHE A 399 -7.39 -7.85 20.52
CA PHE A 399 -7.41 -9.31 20.54
C PHE A 399 -7.02 -9.79 21.94
N PRO A 400 -7.85 -10.60 22.60
CA PRO A 400 -7.51 -11.18 23.88
C PRO A 400 -6.20 -11.98 23.80
N GLU A 401 -5.41 -11.94 24.85
CA GLU A 401 -4.22 -12.76 24.95
C GLU A 401 -4.58 -14.24 24.78
N GLY A 402 -3.82 -14.96 23.97
CA GLY A 402 -4.07 -16.36 23.64
C GLY A 402 -5.11 -16.58 22.52
N SER A 403 -5.78 -15.54 22.00
CA SER A 403 -6.61 -15.68 20.79
C SER A 403 -5.75 -16.04 19.57
N GLU A 404 -6.37 -16.61 18.53
CA GLU A 404 -5.67 -16.95 17.30
C GLU A 404 -5.00 -15.75 16.65
N GLU A 405 -5.71 -14.61 16.60
CA GLU A 405 -5.21 -13.36 16.04
C GLU A 405 -4.03 -12.81 16.82
N HIS A 406 -4.14 -12.77 18.17
CA HIS A 406 -3.06 -12.31 19.05
C HIS A 406 -1.83 -13.19 18.87
N THR A 407 -2.00 -14.50 18.95
CA THR A 407 -0.91 -15.47 18.81
C THR A 407 -0.24 -15.36 17.46
N TYR A 408 -1.01 -15.28 16.38
CA TYR A 408 -0.49 -15.14 15.02
C TYR A 408 0.29 -13.84 14.83
N LEU A 409 -0.29 -12.72 15.23
CA LEU A 409 0.30 -11.39 15.11
C LEU A 409 1.71 -11.34 15.73
N HIS A 410 1.83 -11.83 16.97
CA HIS A 410 3.10 -11.85 17.68
C HIS A 410 4.09 -12.87 17.09
N ALA A 411 3.62 -14.06 16.69
CA ALA A 411 4.45 -15.07 16.06
C ALA A 411 5.11 -14.59 14.77
N GLN A 412 4.37 -13.84 13.91
CA GLN A 412 4.96 -13.27 12.70
C GLN A 412 6.06 -12.26 13.02
N ARG A 413 5.85 -11.41 14.04
CA ARG A 413 6.88 -10.44 14.45
C ARG A 413 8.11 -11.12 15.09
N GLN A 414 7.92 -12.18 15.85
CA GLN A 414 9.03 -12.96 16.41
C GLN A 414 9.89 -13.59 15.31
N LYS A 415 9.29 -14.15 14.24
CA LYS A 415 10.02 -14.66 13.07
C LYS A 415 10.87 -13.58 12.39
N LEU A 416 10.48 -12.33 12.51
CA LEU A 416 11.15 -11.16 11.93
C LEU A 416 11.94 -10.37 12.99
N HIS A 417 12.33 -11.03 14.07
CA HIS A 417 13.19 -10.53 15.16
C HIS A 417 12.58 -9.44 16.06
N GLY A 418 11.31 -9.14 15.94
CA GLY A 418 10.63 -8.17 16.81
C GLY A 418 9.79 -7.15 16.04
N TYR A 419 9.53 -6.02 16.70
CA TYR A 419 8.58 -5.01 16.21
C TYR A 419 9.27 -3.87 15.48
N LEU A 420 8.55 -3.26 14.52
CA LEU A 420 8.90 -2.04 13.82
C LEU A 420 7.66 -1.11 13.76
N PRO A 421 7.86 0.21 13.71
CA PRO A 421 9.12 0.94 13.92
C PRO A 421 9.62 0.83 15.36
N SER A 422 10.92 1.01 15.60
CA SER A 422 11.55 0.95 16.93
C SER A 422 12.86 1.74 16.94
#